data_d3326d7ef50c78e7f0428ae4fae79f6c
#
_entry.id   d3326d7ef50c78e7f0428ae4fae79f6c
#
_cell.length_a   1.000
_cell.length_b   1.000
_cell.length_c   1.000
_cell.angle_alpha   90.00
_cell.angle_beta   90.00
_cell.angle_gamma   90.00
#
_symmetry.space_group_name_H-M   'P 1'
#
loop_
_entity.id
_entity.type
_entity.pdbx_description
1 polymer ?
#
loop_
_entity_poly.entity_id
_entity_poly.type
_entity_poly.pdbx_seq_one_letter_code
_entity_poly.pdbx_strand_id
1 'polypeptide(L)'
;MKVSTLEDTQNHITQKAVKEASMKVYPPNSIAIVTRSGILKHTFPVAYVPFETTVNQDIKILVVNHEILPRYAFHVIQGKGKDILLKTKKQGGTVDSLDFQKVLAYKVPVPPKDIQKRLVKVLDNFESICNDLNIGLPAEIKARQKQYEYYRDLLLTFAEKGNTIVTDRQTDRQTDRQTDRA
;
A
#
# COMPACT_ATOMS: atom_id res chain seq x y z
N MET A 1 8.06 7.84 10.25
CA MET A 1 8.34 6.72 9.35
C MET A 1 7.60 6.97 8.05
N LYS A 2 8.32 7.18 6.97
CA LYS A 2 7.78 7.34 5.61
C LYS A 2 8.02 6.10 4.73
N VAL A 3 8.84 5.16 5.20
CA VAL A 3 9.21 3.92 4.52
C VAL A 3 8.63 2.72 5.24
N SER A 4 8.22 1.72 4.49
CA SER A 4 7.64 0.48 4.99
C SER A 4 8.72 -0.46 5.57
N THR A 5 9.86 -0.54 4.92
CA THR A 5 11.04 -1.26 5.41
C THR A 5 12.14 -0.26 5.74
N LEU A 6 12.70 -0.35 6.93
CA LEU A 6 13.80 0.50 7.37
C LEU A 6 15.10 -0.09 6.83
N GLU A 7 15.80 0.68 5.98
CA GLU A 7 17.10 0.28 5.44
C GLU A 7 18.24 0.81 6.30
N ASP A 8 18.09 2.07 6.75
CA ASP A 8 19.07 2.75 7.59
C ASP A 8 18.42 3.91 8.36
N THR A 9 19.15 4.53 9.27
CA THR A 9 18.74 5.70 10.05
C THR A 9 19.77 6.82 9.91
N GLN A 10 19.31 8.08 10.01
CA GLN A 10 20.20 9.25 9.93
C GLN A 10 21.20 9.31 11.11
N ASN A 11 20.79 8.82 12.28
CA ASN A 11 21.59 8.87 13.48
C ASN A 11 21.99 7.46 13.90
N HIS A 12 23.29 7.26 14.16
CA HIS A 12 23.84 6.03 14.66
C HIS A 12 24.41 6.23 16.05
N ILE A 13 24.41 5.18 16.85
CA ILE A 13 25.01 5.14 18.18
C ILE A 13 26.07 4.06 18.22
N THR A 14 27.12 4.29 19.00
CA THR A 14 28.19 3.32 19.16
C THR A 14 27.75 2.18 20.11
N GLN A 15 28.32 1.00 19.95
CA GLN A 15 28.08 -0.11 20.87
C GLN A 15 28.50 0.24 22.31
N LYS A 16 29.51 1.11 22.48
CA LYS A 16 29.92 1.62 23.79
C LYS A 16 28.79 2.40 24.45
N ALA A 17 28.16 3.33 23.72
CA ALA A 17 27.03 4.11 24.22
C ALA A 17 25.83 3.23 24.56
N VAL A 18 25.53 2.19 23.77
CA VAL A 18 24.47 1.21 24.06
C VAL A 18 24.70 0.52 25.38
N LYS A 19 25.95 0.09 25.66
CA LYS A 19 26.32 -0.57 26.93
C LYS A 19 26.28 0.40 28.12
N GLU A 20 26.87 1.59 27.99
CA GLU A 20 26.92 2.60 29.05
C GLU A 20 25.52 3.10 29.44
N ALA A 21 24.62 3.29 28.46
CA ALA A 21 23.24 3.70 28.71
C ALA A 21 22.31 2.52 29.02
N SER A 22 22.81 1.29 29.10
CA SER A 22 22.00 0.07 29.32
C SER A 22 20.79 -0.02 28.39
N MET A 23 20.98 0.37 27.13
CA MET A 23 19.89 0.37 26.14
C MET A 23 19.54 -1.04 25.72
N LYS A 24 18.24 -1.30 25.54
CA LYS A 24 17.78 -2.58 25.03
C LYS A 24 18.02 -2.67 23.51
N VAL A 25 18.76 -3.69 23.10
CA VAL A 25 18.93 -4.06 21.68
C VAL A 25 17.83 -5.04 21.30
N TYR A 26 17.18 -4.77 20.20
CA TYR A 26 16.14 -5.63 19.65
C TYR A 26 16.67 -6.42 18.46
N PRO A 27 16.22 -7.68 18.29
CA PRO A 27 16.71 -8.54 17.23
C PRO A 27 16.27 -8.06 15.83
N PRO A 28 16.97 -8.50 14.78
CA PRO A 28 16.54 -8.27 13.40
C PRO A 28 15.17 -8.91 13.13
N ASN A 29 14.54 -8.51 12.04
CA ASN A 29 13.20 -8.94 11.64
C ASN A 29 12.12 -8.59 12.67
N SER A 30 12.25 -7.42 13.26
CA SER A 30 11.30 -6.84 14.21
C SER A 30 10.36 -5.84 13.52
N ILE A 31 9.29 -5.46 14.21
CA ILE A 31 8.33 -4.47 13.73
C ILE A 31 8.35 -3.26 14.67
N ALA A 32 8.70 -2.10 14.15
CA ALA A 32 8.71 -0.86 14.91
C ALA A 32 7.36 -0.10 14.75
N ILE A 33 6.78 0.32 15.87
CA ILE A 33 5.54 1.09 15.93
C ILE A 33 5.79 2.38 16.69
N VAL A 34 5.43 3.52 16.09
CA VAL A 34 5.43 4.80 16.80
C VAL A 34 4.22 4.84 17.72
N THR A 35 4.47 4.98 19.02
CA THR A 35 3.41 4.98 20.05
C THR A 35 3.11 6.37 20.64
N ARG A 36 3.97 7.36 20.39
CA ARG A 36 3.76 8.75 20.79
C ARG A 36 4.33 9.70 19.75
N SER A 37 3.47 10.46 19.08
CA SER A 37 3.85 11.49 18.10
C SER A 37 2.62 12.20 17.58
N GLY A 38 2.75 13.47 17.15
CA GLY A 38 1.68 14.21 16.47
C GLY A 38 1.20 13.58 15.17
N ILE A 39 2.02 12.71 14.54
CA ILE A 39 1.65 11.97 13.31
C ILE A 39 0.49 10.98 13.54
N LEU A 40 0.31 10.50 14.78
CA LEU A 40 -0.78 9.61 15.20
C LEU A 40 -2.17 10.27 15.09
N LYS A 41 -2.21 11.56 14.80
CA LYS A 41 -3.48 12.24 14.47
C LYS A 41 -4.08 11.70 13.18
N HIS A 42 -3.25 11.31 12.23
CA HIS A 42 -3.67 10.97 10.86
C HIS A 42 -3.28 9.56 10.41
N THR A 43 -2.17 9.02 10.92
CA THR A 43 -1.63 7.75 10.45
C THR A 43 -1.14 6.88 11.60
N PHE A 44 -1.06 5.56 11.35
CA PHE A 44 -0.45 4.57 12.21
C PHE A 44 0.94 4.22 11.65
N PRO A 45 2.03 4.85 12.14
CA PRO A 45 3.35 4.62 11.58
C PRO A 45 3.91 3.28 12.07
N VAL A 46 4.16 2.40 11.14
CA VAL A 46 4.76 1.09 11.35
C VAL A 46 5.85 0.85 10.31
N ALA A 47 6.95 0.21 10.69
CA ALA A 47 8.01 -0.19 9.78
C ALA A 47 8.57 -1.56 10.14
N TYR A 48 8.99 -2.29 9.11
CA TYR A 48 9.76 -3.51 9.25
C TYR A 48 11.24 -3.18 9.43
N VAL A 49 11.90 -3.82 10.42
CA VAL A 49 13.30 -3.57 10.78
C VAL A 49 14.09 -4.87 10.59
N PRO A 50 14.89 -4.99 9.51
CA PRO A 50 15.60 -6.22 9.16
C PRO A 50 16.93 -6.41 9.91
N PHE A 51 17.35 -5.44 10.72
CA PHE A 51 18.63 -5.45 11.45
C PHE A 51 18.45 -5.23 12.96
N GLU A 52 19.49 -5.45 13.73
CA GLU A 52 19.48 -5.13 15.16
C GLU A 52 19.35 -3.63 15.39
N THR A 53 18.51 -3.23 16.33
CA THR A 53 18.22 -1.82 16.56
C THR A 53 17.95 -1.50 18.03
N THR A 54 18.12 -0.25 18.38
CA THR A 54 17.63 0.34 19.63
C THR A 54 16.60 1.42 19.30
N VAL A 55 15.70 1.70 20.20
CA VAL A 55 14.65 2.72 19.99
C VAL A 55 14.49 3.59 21.23
N ASN A 56 13.95 4.79 21.03
CA ASN A 56 13.56 5.66 22.13
C ASN A 56 12.21 5.25 22.74
N GLN A 57 11.76 5.99 23.77
CA GLN A 57 10.52 5.69 24.47
C GLN A 57 9.25 5.85 23.63
N ASP A 58 9.30 6.60 22.52
CA ASP A 58 8.17 6.90 21.67
C ASP A 58 7.90 5.83 20.61
N ILE A 59 8.85 4.89 20.47
CA ILE A 59 8.78 3.75 19.57
C ILE A 59 8.75 2.46 20.38
N LYS A 60 7.90 1.53 19.98
CA LYS A 60 7.86 0.18 20.55
C LYS A 60 8.16 -0.84 19.46
N ILE A 61 8.89 -1.87 19.85
CA ILE A 61 9.25 -2.98 18.96
C ILE A 61 8.39 -4.19 19.30
N LEU A 62 7.79 -4.77 18.27
CA LEU A 62 7.13 -6.06 18.31
C LEU A 62 8.09 -7.13 17.76
N VAL A 63 8.33 -8.14 18.57
CA VAL A 63 9.00 -9.37 18.17
C VAL A 63 7.94 -10.46 18.16
N VAL A 64 7.69 -11.07 17.03
CA VAL A 64 6.68 -12.11 16.90
C VAL A 64 7.23 -13.48 17.33
N ASN A 65 6.35 -14.37 17.73
CA ASN A 65 6.72 -15.74 18.07
C ASN A 65 7.00 -16.58 16.80
N HIS A 66 7.45 -17.81 16.99
CA HIS A 66 7.82 -18.72 15.90
C HIS A 66 6.64 -19.16 15.00
N GLU A 67 5.40 -18.96 15.40
CA GLU A 67 4.22 -19.32 14.60
C GLU A 67 3.90 -18.30 13.50
N ILE A 68 4.37 -17.07 13.67
CA ILE A 68 4.07 -15.95 12.79
C ILE A 68 5.35 -15.50 12.10
N LEU A 69 5.30 -15.39 10.77
CA LEU A 69 6.39 -14.79 10.00
C LEU A 69 6.44 -13.28 10.27
N PRO A 70 7.59 -12.71 10.66
CA PRO A 70 7.70 -11.27 10.96
C PRO A 70 7.19 -10.37 9.82
N ARG A 71 7.52 -10.72 8.59
CA ARG A 71 7.09 -9.97 7.40
C ARG A 71 5.56 -10.08 7.18
N TYR A 72 4.96 -11.24 7.47
CA TYR A 72 3.50 -11.41 7.45
C TYR A 72 2.83 -10.51 8.49
N ALA A 73 3.31 -10.55 9.74
CA ALA A 73 2.79 -9.71 10.81
C ALA A 73 2.88 -8.22 10.46
N PHE A 74 3.99 -7.79 9.86
CA PHE A 74 4.17 -6.42 9.40
C PHE A 74 3.08 -6.02 8.40
N HIS A 75 2.85 -6.80 7.34
CA HIS A 75 1.82 -6.50 6.34
C HIS A 75 0.40 -6.45 6.94
N VAL A 76 0.07 -7.38 7.84
CA VAL A 76 -1.23 -7.38 8.52
C VAL A 76 -1.41 -6.14 9.39
N ILE A 77 -0.41 -5.78 10.19
CA ILE A 77 -0.45 -4.60 11.07
C ILE A 77 -0.53 -3.32 10.24
N GLN A 78 0.23 -3.23 9.15
CA GLN A 78 0.18 -2.09 8.22
C GLN A 78 -1.20 -1.96 7.58
N GLY A 79 -1.76 -3.05 7.07
CA GLY A 79 -3.09 -3.06 6.44
C GLY A 79 -4.23 -2.75 7.41
N LYS A 80 -4.07 -3.11 8.69
CA LYS A 80 -5.03 -2.81 9.77
C LYS A 80 -4.72 -1.51 10.52
N GLY A 81 -3.71 -0.76 10.11
CA GLY A 81 -3.21 0.42 10.83
C GLY A 81 -4.27 1.44 11.20
N LYS A 82 -5.21 1.74 10.30
CA LYS A 82 -6.33 2.67 10.58
C LYS A 82 -7.25 2.16 11.70
N ASP A 83 -7.62 0.89 11.66
CA ASP A 83 -8.50 0.29 12.67
C ASP A 83 -7.78 0.17 14.03
N ILE A 84 -6.50 -0.23 14.02
CA ILE A 84 -5.67 -0.25 15.22
C ILE A 84 -5.59 1.15 15.83
N LEU A 85 -5.28 2.18 15.04
CA LEU A 85 -5.20 3.56 15.49
C LEU A 85 -6.49 4.01 16.18
N LEU A 86 -7.64 3.78 15.53
CA LEU A 86 -8.94 4.17 16.10
C LEU A 86 -9.25 3.47 17.43
N LYS A 87 -8.91 2.19 17.56
CA LYS A 87 -9.20 1.39 18.76
C LYS A 87 -8.21 1.60 19.91
N THR A 88 -7.01 2.09 19.61
CA THR A 88 -5.92 2.15 20.58
C THR A 88 -5.45 3.55 20.94
N LYS A 89 -5.95 4.58 20.24
CA LYS A 89 -5.61 5.98 20.52
C LYS A 89 -6.07 6.37 21.93
N LYS A 90 -5.16 6.96 22.71
CA LYS A 90 -5.48 7.55 24.00
C LYS A 90 -6.09 8.92 23.81
N GLN A 91 -7.09 9.24 24.65
CA GLN A 91 -7.70 10.57 24.72
C GLN A 91 -7.06 11.42 25.82
N GLY A 92 -7.00 12.74 25.63
CA GLY A 92 -6.68 13.70 26.69
C GLY A 92 -5.20 13.99 26.94
N GLY A 93 -4.30 13.71 26.00
CA GLY A 93 -2.89 14.11 26.10
C GLY A 93 -2.52 15.30 25.22
N THR A 94 -1.46 16.04 25.59
CA THR A 94 -0.90 17.14 24.79
C THR A 94 -0.33 16.63 23.44
N VAL A 95 0.17 15.39 23.42
CA VAL A 95 0.66 14.70 22.22
C VAL A 95 -0.11 13.41 22.04
N ASP A 96 -0.54 13.14 20.82
CA ASP A 96 -1.25 11.91 20.49
C ASP A 96 -0.39 10.67 20.83
N SER A 97 -1.00 9.72 21.52
CA SER A 97 -0.34 8.49 21.94
C SER A 97 -1.27 7.27 21.82
N LEU A 98 -0.67 6.10 21.74
CA LEU A 98 -1.36 4.83 21.70
C LEU A 98 -1.33 4.13 23.06
N ASP A 99 -2.39 3.42 23.37
CA ASP A 99 -2.38 2.41 24.41
C ASP A 99 -1.75 1.13 23.87
N PHE A 100 -0.49 0.92 24.22
CA PHE A 100 0.27 -0.20 23.67
C PHE A 100 -0.27 -1.56 24.13
N GLN A 101 -0.91 -1.64 25.30
CA GLN A 101 -1.55 -2.87 25.76
C GLN A 101 -2.75 -3.23 24.86
N LYS A 102 -3.50 -2.24 24.41
CA LYS A 102 -4.58 -2.46 23.44
C LYS A 102 -4.03 -2.84 22.06
N VAL A 103 -2.87 -2.31 21.65
CA VAL A 103 -2.19 -2.74 20.42
C VAL A 103 -1.80 -4.22 20.51
N LEU A 104 -1.24 -4.66 21.63
CA LEU A 104 -0.88 -6.06 21.85
C LEU A 104 -2.09 -7.00 21.91
N ALA A 105 -3.22 -6.51 22.42
CA ALA A 105 -4.48 -7.26 22.50
C ALA A 105 -5.26 -7.29 21.18
N TYR A 106 -4.80 -6.57 20.15
CA TYR A 106 -5.46 -6.55 18.85
C TYR A 106 -5.36 -7.91 18.15
N LYS A 107 -6.50 -8.48 17.80
CA LYS A 107 -6.57 -9.81 17.17
C LYS A 107 -6.29 -9.72 15.68
N VAL A 108 -5.35 -10.54 15.23
CA VAL A 108 -4.98 -10.69 13.82
C VAL A 108 -5.18 -12.15 13.38
N PRO A 109 -5.54 -12.40 12.12
CA PRO A 109 -5.61 -13.78 11.61
C PRO A 109 -4.20 -14.37 11.51
N VAL A 110 -4.03 -15.63 11.89
CA VAL A 110 -2.77 -16.37 11.79
C VAL A 110 -3.03 -17.67 11.02
N PRO A 111 -2.98 -17.63 9.68
CA PRO A 111 -3.09 -18.84 8.87
C PRO A 111 -1.82 -19.72 8.98
N PRO A 112 -1.85 -20.97 8.47
CA PRO A 112 -0.67 -21.83 8.39
C PRO A 112 0.51 -21.13 7.69
N LYS A 113 1.74 -21.53 8.06
CA LYS A 113 2.98 -20.85 7.59
C LYS A 113 3.16 -20.82 6.07
N ASP A 114 2.71 -21.84 5.37
CA ASP A 114 2.74 -21.90 3.90
C ASP A 114 1.86 -20.82 3.28
N ILE A 115 0.68 -20.58 3.84
CA ILE A 115 -0.21 -19.49 3.43
C ILE A 115 0.42 -18.13 3.75
N GLN A 116 1.00 -17.97 4.96
CA GLN A 116 1.73 -16.74 5.31
C GLN A 116 2.84 -16.44 4.30
N LYS A 117 3.66 -17.43 3.93
CA LYS A 117 4.74 -17.26 2.92
C LYS A 117 4.20 -16.83 1.55
N ARG A 118 3.09 -17.42 1.10
CA ARG A 118 2.45 -17.05 -0.18
C ARG A 118 1.95 -15.61 -0.15
N LEU A 119 1.28 -15.21 0.94
CA LEU A 119 0.79 -13.84 1.11
C LEU A 119 1.94 -12.82 1.14
N VAL A 120 3.00 -13.09 1.90
CA VAL A 120 4.19 -12.25 1.95
C VAL A 120 4.79 -12.07 0.55
N LYS A 121 4.98 -13.15 -0.20
CA LYS A 121 5.54 -13.08 -1.56
C LYS A 121 4.71 -12.18 -2.48
N VAL A 122 3.40 -12.29 -2.42
CA VAL A 122 2.49 -11.45 -3.24
C VAL A 122 2.56 -9.98 -2.81
N LEU A 123 2.49 -9.71 -1.51
CA LEU A 123 2.49 -8.35 -0.97
C LEU A 123 3.83 -7.65 -1.17
N ASP A 124 4.95 -8.36 -0.97
CA ASP A 124 6.29 -7.82 -1.24
C ASP A 124 6.50 -7.50 -2.72
N ASN A 125 5.98 -8.32 -3.63
CA ASN A 125 6.01 -8.03 -5.06
C ASN A 125 5.20 -6.76 -5.41
N PHE A 126 4.00 -6.60 -4.84
CA PHE A 126 3.22 -5.38 -5.03
C PHE A 126 3.94 -4.15 -4.48
N GLU A 127 4.52 -4.25 -3.29
CA GLU A 127 5.29 -3.17 -2.68
C GLU A 127 6.49 -2.78 -3.56
N SER A 128 7.23 -3.76 -4.08
CA SER A 128 8.34 -3.55 -5.01
C SER A 128 7.87 -2.83 -6.28
N ILE A 129 6.80 -3.29 -6.92
CA ILE A 129 6.25 -2.66 -8.13
C ILE A 129 5.81 -1.21 -7.86
N CYS A 130 5.18 -0.95 -6.72
CA CYS A 130 4.73 0.40 -6.36
C CYS A 130 5.89 1.35 -6.03
N ASN A 131 6.99 0.84 -5.48
CA ASN A 131 8.14 1.64 -5.07
C ASN A 131 9.20 1.79 -6.18
N ASP A 132 9.22 0.89 -7.15
CA ASP A 132 10.17 0.92 -8.26
C ASP A 132 9.63 1.76 -9.42
N LEU A 133 10.14 2.98 -9.53
CA LEU A 133 9.82 3.91 -10.61
C LEU A 133 10.22 3.37 -12.00
N ASN A 134 11.20 2.47 -12.06
CA ASN A 134 11.64 1.87 -13.32
C ASN A 134 10.72 0.75 -13.79
N ILE A 135 10.02 0.07 -12.87
CA ILE A 135 9.09 -1.01 -13.20
C ILE A 135 7.65 -0.49 -13.26
N GLY A 136 7.23 0.31 -12.27
CA GLY A 136 5.85 0.79 -12.15
C GLY A 136 5.47 1.79 -13.23
N LEU A 137 6.27 2.84 -13.46
CA LEU A 137 6.00 3.88 -14.46
C LEU A 137 5.96 3.36 -15.91
N PRO A 138 6.94 2.59 -16.40
CA PRO A 138 6.88 2.04 -17.75
C PRO A 138 5.68 1.11 -17.97
N ALA A 139 5.30 0.30 -16.97
CA ALA A 139 4.14 -0.57 -17.05
C ALA A 139 2.83 0.24 -17.13
N GLU A 140 2.71 1.31 -16.34
CA GLU A 140 1.55 2.21 -16.39
C GLU A 140 1.47 2.98 -17.70
N ILE A 141 2.58 3.53 -18.19
CA ILE A 141 2.65 4.22 -19.49
C ILE A 141 2.17 3.28 -20.60
N LYS A 142 2.65 2.04 -20.64
CA LYS A 142 2.25 1.04 -21.63
C LYS A 142 0.77 0.66 -21.52
N ALA A 143 0.24 0.57 -20.30
CA ALA A 143 -1.18 0.31 -20.08
C ALA A 143 -2.04 1.49 -20.56
N ARG A 144 -1.65 2.72 -20.26
CA ARG A 144 -2.32 3.95 -20.71
C ARG A 144 -2.27 4.11 -22.23
N GLN A 145 -1.15 3.78 -22.85
CA GLN A 145 -1.01 3.80 -24.30
C GLN A 145 -1.97 2.83 -24.97
N LYS A 146 -2.06 1.57 -24.48
CA LYS A 146 -3.02 0.58 -24.98
C LYS A 146 -4.48 1.04 -24.81
N GLN A 147 -4.78 1.66 -23.67
CA GLN A 147 -6.11 2.22 -23.41
C GLN A 147 -6.44 3.35 -24.38
N TYR A 148 -5.50 4.26 -24.63
CA TYR A 148 -5.64 5.33 -25.62
C TYR A 148 -5.87 4.77 -27.03
N GLU A 149 -5.06 3.81 -27.48
CA GLU A 149 -5.19 3.16 -28.78
C GLU A 149 -6.57 2.52 -28.94
N TYR A 150 -7.02 1.78 -27.95
CA TYR A 150 -8.35 1.17 -27.94
C TYR A 150 -9.49 2.20 -28.12
N TYR A 151 -9.49 3.25 -27.31
CA TYR A 151 -10.55 4.28 -27.42
C TYR A 151 -10.44 5.11 -28.68
N ARG A 152 -9.24 5.42 -29.15
CA ARG A 152 -9.03 6.09 -30.43
C ARG A 152 -9.66 5.30 -31.57
N ASP A 153 -9.31 4.02 -31.65
CA ASP A 153 -9.79 3.14 -32.73
C ASP A 153 -11.32 2.96 -32.67
N LEU A 154 -11.87 2.83 -31.45
CA LEU A 154 -13.31 2.78 -31.24
C LEU A 154 -14.01 4.05 -31.75
N LEU A 155 -13.49 5.23 -31.43
CA LEU A 155 -14.07 6.51 -31.85
C LEU A 155 -13.96 6.72 -33.36
N LEU A 156 -12.83 6.35 -33.97
CA LEU A 156 -12.65 6.45 -35.41
C LEU A 156 -13.59 5.50 -36.17
N THR A 157 -13.71 4.25 -35.71
CA THR A 157 -14.63 3.26 -36.31
C THR A 157 -16.10 3.71 -36.18
N PHE A 158 -16.45 4.36 -35.06
CA PHE A 158 -17.81 4.92 -34.89
C PHE A 158 -18.09 6.05 -35.87
N ALA A 159 -17.12 6.93 -36.12
CA ALA A 159 -17.25 8.03 -37.08
C ALA A 159 -17.44 7.50 -38.51
N GLU A 160 -16.72 6.48 -38.91
CA GLU A 160 -16.88 5.82 -40.23
C GLU A 160 -18.28 5.20 -40.40
N LYS A 161 -18.73 4.41 -39.40
CA LYS A 161 -20.08 3.80 -39.43
C LYS A 161 -21.18 4.84 -39.35
N GLY A 162 -20.99 5.93 -38.63
CA GLY A 162 -21.94 7.03 -38.54
C GLY A 162 -22.17 7.72 -39.88
N ASN A 163 -21.12 7.91 -40.70
CA ASN A 163 -21.23 8.47 -42.05
C ASN A 163 -21.95 7.52 -43.03
N THR A 164 -21.73 6.22 -42.89
CA THR A 164 -22.44 5.21 -43.73
C THR A 164 -23.96 5.21 -43.47
N ILE A 165 -24.37 5.34 -42.21
CA ILE A 165 -25.79 5.38 -41.84
C ILE A 165 -26.49 6.64 -42.39
N VAL A 166 -25.80 7.78 -42.46
CA VAL A 166 -26.34 9.01 -43.03
C VAL A 166 -26.52 8.90 -44.54
N THR A 167 -25.61 8.22 -45.25
CA THR A 167 -25.70 7.98 -46.71
C THR A 167 -26.88 7.05 -47.06
N ASP A 168 -27.09 5.99 -46.31
CA ASP A 168 -28.20 5.06 -46.52
C ASP A 168 -29.58 5.74 -46.34
N ARG A 169 -29.71 6.60 -45.33
CA ARG A 169 -30.96 7.38 -45.13
C ARG A 169 -31.26 8.41 -46.24
N GLN A 170 -30.24 8.93 -46.91
CA GLN A 170 -30.44 9.83 -48.06
C GLN A 170 -30.88 9.07 -49.31
N THR A 171 -30.39 7.86 -49.52
CA THR A 171 -30.77 7.00 -50.65
C THR A 171 -32.21 6.55 -50.54
N ASP A 172 -32.69 6.14 -49.38
CA ASP A 172 -34.07 5.75 -49.13
C ASP A 172 -35.07 6.90 -49.38
N ARG A 173 -34.71 8.12 -49.02
CA ARG A 173 -35.56 9.30 -49.28
C ARG A 173 -35.67 9.68 -50.76
N GLN A 174 -34.71 9.31 -51.59
CA GLN A 174 -34.77 9.54 -53.04
C GLN A 174 -35.61 8.48 -53.76
N THR A 175 -35.62 7.26 -53.29
CA THR A 175 -36.40 6.14 -53.82
C THR A 175 -37.91 6.35 -53.59
N ASP A 176 -38.29 6.79 -52.37
CA ASP A 176 -39.68 7.08 -52.03
C ASP A 176 -40.31 8.27 -52.84
N ARG A 177 -39.48 9.21 -53.31
CA ARG A 177 -39.95 10.33 -54.14
C ARG A 177 -40.18 9.99 -55.60
N GLN A 178 -39.66 8.86 -56.09
CA GLN A 178 -39.85 8.39 -57.47
C GLN A 178 -41.07 7.47 -57.60
N THR A 179 -41.50 6.81 -56.52
CA THR A 179 -42.68 5.96 -56.53
C THR A 179 -44.02 6.68 -56.44
N ASP A 180 -44.01 7.93 -55.92
CA ASP A 180 -45.24 8.79 -55.87
C ASP A 180 -45.56 9.61 -57.14
N ARG A 181 -44.81 9.33 -58.24
CA ARG A 181 -45.01 10.03 -59.51
C ARG A 181 -45.36 9.12 -60.71
N ALA A 182 -45.83 7.88 -60.47
CA ALA A 182 -46.25 6.93 -61.47
C ALA A 182 -47.79 6.70 -61.39
#